data_43ad5a0e9193423dbf7626316afd970d
#
_entry.id   43ad5a0e9193423dbf7626316afd970d
#
_cell.length_a   1.000
_cell.length_b   1.000
_cell.length_c   1.000
_cell.angle_alpha   90.00
_cell.angle_beta   90.00
_cell.angle_gamma   90.00
#
_symmetry.space_group_name_H-M   'P 1'
#
loop_
_entity.id
_entity.type
_entity.pdbx_description
1 polymer ?
#
loop_
_entity_poly.entity_id
_entity_poly.type
_entity_poly.pdbx_seq_one_letter_code
_entity_poly.pdbx_strand_id
1 'polypeptide(L)'
;MTYGKLLACAFAAIGLVSLPLPASAIDRLTDNDVKKLLDTIEHDRSEFEAALDDKQKNSTIKGARGEVNANEFFDDFEDQVQRARDRFKSDYSASSEVLSLLQYATRVQGWTATQPAGYPGSKEWGVLSNDFRRLAAAYNTGLPKPGQQGLGTIAQARRINDEELVTAAANVEKKIDGFRSAYDSALAANTKVTPEMRQAAISQVDVMKKNAHALNVALDNKQKGVPEADALLKGTRGVIETMSKLPAGSPAPAAWPPLNEDLAKIVLAYEVQPLPR
;
A
#
# COMPACT_ATOMS: atom_id res chain seq x y z
N MET A 1 -51.44 -8.51 -30.81
CA MET A 1 -50.17 -7.78 -30.88
C MET A 1 -49.78 -7.38 -29.46
N THR A 2 -48.97 -8.19 -28.82
CA THR A 2 -48.53 -8.00 -27.39
C THR A 2 -47.01 -7.95 -27.41
N TYR A 3 -46.48 -6.75 -27.21
CA TYR A 3 -45.05 -6.50 -27.11
C TYR A 3 -44.54 -6.93 -25.72
N GLY A 4 -43.81 -8.06 -25.66
CA GLY A 4 -43.06 -8.47 -24.52
C GLY A 4 -41.82 -7.60 -24.32
N LYS A 5 -41.75 -6.84 -23.22
CA LYS A 5 -40.55 -6.10 -22.81
C LYS A 5 -39.52 -7.08 -22.27
N LEU A 6 -38.47 -7.34 -23.05
CA LEU A 6 -37.24 -7.98 -22.57
C LEU A 6 -36.52 -7.02 -21.63
N LEU A 7 -36.56 -7.31 -20.32
CA LEU A 7 -35.71 -6.70 -19.34
C LEU A 7 -34.31 -7.35 -19.45
N ALA A 8 -33.38 -6.65 -20.06
CA ALA A 8 -31.97 -7.03 -20.05
C ALA A 8 -31.41 -6.77 -18.65
N CYS A 9 -31.29 -7.81 -17.85
CA CYS A 9 -30.51 -7.77 -16.61
C CYS A 9 -29.03 -7.64 -16.98
N ALA A 10 -28.50 -6.44 -16.83
CA ALA A 10 -27.05 -6.22 -16.86
C ALA A 10 -26.44 -6.92 -15.66
N PHE A 11 -25.80 -8.07 -15.89
CA PHE A 11 -24.91 -8.70 -14.92
C PHE A 11 -23.69 -7.80 -14.74
N ALA A 12 -23.69 -6.98 -13.70
CA ALA A 12 -22.48 -6.40 -13.17
C ALA A 12 -21.59 -7.57 -12.70
N ALA A 13 -20.60 -7.93 -13.49
CA ALA A 13 -19.53 -8.83 -13.08
C ALA A 13 -18.84 -8.17 -11.87
N ILE A 14 -19.19 -8.63 -10.67
CA ILE A 14 -18.44 -8.32 -9.46
C ILE A 14 -17.08 -8.97 -9.68
N GLY A 15 -16.09 -8.15 -10.10
CA GLY A 15 -14.71 -8.58 -10.18
C GLY A 15 -14.29 -9.06 -8.78
N LEU A 16 -14.21 -10.37 -8.60
CA LEU A 16 -13.44 -10.96 -7.51
C LEU A 16 -12.02 -10.43 -7.70
N VAL A 17 -11.67 -9.41 -6.92
CA VAL A 17 -10.29 -8.96 -6.82
C VAL A 17 -9.55 -10.17 -6.26
N SER A 18 -8.83 -10.86 -7.13
CA SER A 18 -7.90 -11.92 -6.75
C SER A 18 -6.84 -11.24 -5.87
N LEU A 19 -7.01 -11.30 -4.55
CA LEU A 19 -5.97 -10.85 -3.64
C LEU A 19 -4.74 -11.72 -3.92
N PRO A 20 -3.59 -11.13 -4.29
CA PRO A 20 -2.37 -11.90 -4.49
C PRO A 20 -2.02 -12.65 -3.20
N LEU A 21 -1.47 -13.84 -3.32
CA LEU A 21 -0.99 -14.63 -2.18
C LEU A 21 0.04 -13.80 -1.39
N PRO A 22 0.02 -13.84 -0.05
CA PRO A 22 0.76 -12.89 0.74
C PRO A 22 2.26 -13.13 0.69
N ALA A 23 2.98 -12.08 0.44
CA ALA A 23 4.20 -11.85 1.19
C ALA A 23 3.80 -11.67 2.67
N SER A 24 4.58 -12.18 3.61
CA SER A 24 4.38 -11.99 5.05
C SER A 24 4.11 -10.51 5.33
N ALA A 25 3.20 -10.21 6.27
CA ALA A 25 2.92 -8.84 6.66
C ALA A 25 4.24 -8.13 6.98
N ILE A 26 4.55 -7.08 6.23
CA ILE A 26 5.84 -6.37 6.35
C ILE A 26 5.72 -5.40 7.52
N ASP A 27 6.85 -5.14 8.17
CA ASP A 27 6.94 -4.18 9.26
C ASP A 27 6.53 -2.79 8.77
N ARG A 28 5.24 -2.48 8.93
CA ARG A 28 4.65 -1.21 8.52
C ARG A 28 5.33 -0.06 9.26
N LEU A 29 5.76 0.96 8.54
CA LEU A 29 6.19 2.21 9.16
C LEU A 29 4.96 2.99 9.66
N THR A 30 4.97 3.38 10.94
CA THR A 30 3.98 4.30 11.51
C THR A 30 4.15 5.70 10.90
N ASP A 31 3.19 6.61 11.13
CA ASP A 31 3.33 7.99 10.67
C ASP A 31 4.53 8.69 11.33
N ASN A 32 4.82 8.35 12.60
CA ASN A 32 6.00 8.85 13.27
C ASN A 32 7.31 8.30 12.68
N ASP A 33 7.31 7.01 12.27
CA ASP A 33 8.48 6.41 11.59
C ASP A 33 8.71 7.06 10.22
N VAL A 34 7.64 7.39 9.47
CA VAL A 34 7.75 8.10 8.18
C VAL A 34 8.29 9.51 8.37
N LYS A 35 7.82 10.25 9.38
CA LYS A 35 8.37 11.58 9.69
C LYS A 35 9.86 11.52 9.97
N LYS A 36 10.28 10.61 10.86
CA LYS A 36 11.71 10.41 11.14
C LYS A 36 12.51 10.02 9.89
N LEU A 37 11.92 9.18 9.03
CA LEU A 37 12.57 8.79 7.78
C LEU A 37 12.73 9.98 6.83
N LEU A 38 11.75 10.87 6.73
CA LEU A 38 11.86 12.10 5.93
C LEU A 38 12.92 13.06 6.49
N ASP A 39 13.02 13.19 7.83
CA ASP A 39 14.09 13.97 8.47
C ASP A 39 15.48 13.35 8.20
N THR A 40 15.60 12.02 8.24
CA THR A 40 16.82 11.29 7.90
C THR A 40 17.21 11.51 6.42
N ILE A 41 16.23 11.41 5.50
CA ILE A 41 16.45 11.65 4.07
C ILE A 41 16.95 13.08 3.81
N GLU A 42 16.43 14.08 4.51
CA GLU A 42 16.92 15.46 4.39
C GLU A 42 18.39 15.58 4.81
N HIS A 43 18.74 14.98 5.94
CA HIS A 43 20.13 14.96 6.42
C HIS A 43 21.06 14.23 5.45
N ASP A 44 20.71 13.00 5.05
CA ASP A 44 21.54 12.16 4.18
C ASP A 44 21.64 12.73 2.76
N ARG A 45 20.63 13.46 2.29
CA ARG A 45 20.71 14.24 1.06
C ARG A 45 21.78 15.33 1.15
N SER A 46 21.79 16.08 2.26
CA SER A 46 22.81 17.11 2.50
C SER A 46 24.22 16.54 2.54
N GLU A 47 24.39 15.39 3.23
CA GLU A 47 25.69 14.69 3.30
C GLU A 47 26.14 14.21 1.90
N PHE A 48 25.20 13.66 1.12
CA PHE A 48 25.47 13.24 -0.25
C PHE A 48 25.93 14.41 -1.12
N GLU A 49 25.23 15.53 -1.09
CA GLU A 49 25.56 16.72 -1.88
C GLU A 49 26.90 17.34 -1.43
N ALA A 50 27.16 17.39 -0.12
CA ALA A 50 28.43 17.88 0.43
C ALA A 50 29.63 17.02 -0.01
N ALA A 51 29.43 15.73 -0.21
CA ALA A 51 30.47 14.79 -0.63
C ALA A 51 30.79 14.88 -2.14
N LEU A 52 29.94 15.51 -2.96
CA LEU A 52 30.19 15.69 -4.40
C LEU A 52 31.29 16.72 -4.66
N ASP A 53 32.17 16.43 -5.62
CA ASP A 53 33.17 17.39 -6.08
C ASP A 53 32.63 18.34 -7.15
N ASP A 54 33.46 19.32 -7.54
CA ASP A 54 33.10 20.31 -8.56
C ASP A 54 32.77 19.69 -9.93
N LYS A 55 33.38 18.55 -10.25
CA LYS A 55 33.10 17.86 -11.51
C LYS A 55 31.69 17.27 -11.52
N GLN A 56 31.25 16.66 -10.43
CA GLN A 56 29.90 16.14 -10.29
C GLN A 56 28.88 17.29 -10.24
N LYS A 57 29.12 18.33 -9.44
CA LYS A 57 28.25 19.50 -9.31
C LYS A 57 28.02 20.25 -10.59
N ASN A 58 29.06 20.32 -11.45
CA ASN A 58 29.01 20.98 -12.78
C ASN A 58 28.60 20.03 -13.91
N SER A 59 28.28 18.78 -13.63
CA SER A 59 27.75 17.85 -14.64
C SER A 59 26.27 18.11 -14.93
N THR A 60 25.73 17.41 -15.93
CA THR A 60 24.31 17.47 -16.25
C THR A 60 23.54 16.26 -15.69
N ILE A 61 22.34 16.50 -15.24
CA ILE A 61 21.38 15.48 -14.81
C ILE A 61 20.07 15.63 -15.58
N LYS A 62 19.39 14.53 -15.87
CA LYS A 62 18.12 14.56 -16.58
C LYS A 62 16.99 14.96 -15.62
N GLY A 63 16.61 16.22 -15.67
CA GLY A 63 15.46 16.79 -14.95
C GLY A 63 14.10 16.40 -15.57
N ALA A 64 13.04 17.00 -15.05
CA ALA A 64 11.67 16.77 -15.56
C ALA A 64 11.46 17.33 -16.98
N ARG A 65 12.11 18.42 -17.29
CA ARG A 65 11.95 19.20 -18.55
C ARG A 65 13.14 19.12 -19.48
N GLY A 66 14.10 18.24 -19.22
CA GLY A 66 15.33 18.11 -20.01
C GLY A 66 16.57 17.99 -19.12
N GLU A 67 17.74 18.16 -19.71
CA GLU A 67 19.00 18.20 -18.98
C GLU A 67 19.16 19.55 -18.28
N VAL A 68 19.54 19.51 -17.01
CA VAL A 68 19.83 20.67 -16.18
C VAL A 68 21.19 20.50 -15.51
N ASN A 69 21.77 21.57 -14.98
CA ASN A 69 22.97 21.49 -14.17
C ASN A 69 22.68 20.67 -12.88
N ALA A 70 23.62 19.84 -12.47
CA ALA A 70 23.40 18.97 -11.30
C ALA A 70 23.20 19.78 -10.02
N ASN A 71 23.89 20.91 -9.85
CA ASN A 71 23.71 21.78 -8.70
C ASN A 71 22.29 22.35 -8.63
N GLU A 72 21.76 22.90 -9.74
CA GLU A 72 20.37 23.37 -9.83
C GLU A 72 19.35 22.24 -9.57
N PHE A 73 19.67 21.03 -10.06
CA PHE A 73 18.82 19.87 -9.80
C PHE A 73 18.78 19.50 -8.30
N PHE A 74 19.90 19.60 -7.59
CA PHE A 74 19.96 19.28 -6.16
C PHE A 74 19.26 20.32 -5.31
N ASP A 75 19.24 21.61 -5.71
CA ASP A 75 18.41 22.64 -5.09
C ASP A 75 16.91 22.28 -5.23
N ASP A 76 16.47 21.93 -6.44
CA ASP A 76 15.10 21.44 -6.67
C ASP A 76 14.78 20.16 -5.86
N PHE A 77 15.76 19.28 -5.69
CA PHE A 77 15.61 18.03 -4.94
C PHE A 77 15.42 18.31 -3.45
N GLU A 78 16.15 19.28 -2.90
CA GLU A 78 15.94 19.75 -1.53
C GLU A 78 14.52 20.24 -1.33
N ASP A 79 14.02 21.08 -2.21
CA ASP A 79 12.65 21.60 -2.19
C ASP A 79 11.60 20.44 -2.16
N GLN A 80 11.85 19.34 -2.89
CA GLN A 80 10.93 18.20 -2.87
C GLN A 80 10.97 17.45 -1.53
N VAL A 81 12.15 17.32 -0.90
CA VAL A 81 12.27 16.72 0.43
C VAL A 81 11.50 17.57 1.45
N GLN A 82 11.74 18.87 1.46
CA GLN A 82 11.06 19.82 2.37
C GLN A 82 9.54 19.79 2.17
N ARG A 83 9.06 19.81 0.93
CA ARG A 83 7.62 19.70 0.63
C ARG A 83 7.01 18.42 1.17
N ALA A 84 7.64 17.26 0.93
CA ALA A 84 7.13 16.00 1.42
C ALA A 84 7.05 16.00 2.96
N ARG A 85 8.06 16.52 3.63
CA ARG A 85 8.13 16.65 5.09
C ARG A 85 7.06 17.60 5.66
N ASP A 86 6.94 18.78 5.10
CA ASP A 86 6.04 19.83 5.59
C ASP A 86 4.57 19.49 5.36
N ARG A 87 4.27 18.78 4.27
CA ARG A 87 2.91 18.38 3.92
C ARG A 87 2.47 17.12 4.64
N PHE A 88 3.40 16.28 5.09
CA PHE A 88 3.04 15.05 5.82
C PHE A 88 2.43 15.38 7.18
N LYS A 89 1.17 15.01 7.38
CA LYS A 89 0.39 15.21 8.62
C LYS A 89 -0.29 13.89 9.02
N SER A 90 -0.81 13.82 10.24
CA SER A 90 -1.58 12.65 10.71
C SER A 90 -2.84 12.37 9.87
N ASP A 91 -3.42 13.42 9.31
CA ASP A 91 -4.62 13.39 8.44
C ASP A 91 -4.30 13.45 6.94
N TYR A 92 -3.01 13.61 6.58
CA TYR A 92 -2.57 13.71 5.18
C TYR A 92 -1.24 13.02 4.94
N SER A 93 -1.26 11.91 4.24
CA SER A 93 -0.07 11.08 3.98
C SER A 93 0.90 11.64 2.93
N ALA A 94 0.68 12.83 2.38
CA ALA A 94 1.51 13.51 1.39
C ALA A 94 1.91 12.62 0.18
N SER A 95 1.01 11.76 -0.28
CA SER A 95 1.31 10.75 -1.32
C SER A 95 1.78 11.34 -2.63
N SER A 96 1.26 12.51 -3.05
CA SER A 96 1.68 13.22 -4.27
C SER A 96 3.07 13.83 -4.14
N GLU A 97 3.38 14.41 -2.99
CA GLU A 97 4.67 15.00 -2.68
C GLU A 97 5.75 13.92 -2.60
N VAL A 98 5.46 12.81 -1.92
CA VAL A 98 6.37 11.65 -1.85
C VAL A 98 6.56 11.02 -3.24
N LEU A 99 5.52 10.92 -4.07
CA LEU A 99 5.66 10.46 -5.45
C LEU A 99 6.65 11.33 -6.23
N SER A 100 6.51 12.67 -6.14
CA SER A 100 7.44 13.62 -6.77
C SER A 100 8.86 13.43 -6.25
N LEU A 101 9.03 13.33 -4.94
CA LEU A 101 10.32 13.10 -4.29
C LEU A 101 10.99 11.80 -4.77
N LEU A 102 10.24 10.70 -4.85
CA LEU A 102 10.75 9.42 -5.35
C LEU A 102 11.13 9.47 -6.84
N GLN A 103 10.45 10.29 -7.64
CA GLN A 103 10.84 10.54 -9.04
C GLN A 103 12.18 11.29 -9.13
N TYR A 104 12.44 12.24 -8.24
CA TYR A 104 13.74 12.90 -8.14
C TYR A 104 14.83 11.90 -7.74
N ALA A 105 14.60 11.10 -6.69
CA ALA A 105 15.54 10.05 -6.28
C ALA A 105 15.86 9.06 -7.42
N THR A 106 14.86 8.69 -8.25
CA THR A 106 15.07 7.84 -9.43
C THR A 106 16.01 8.49 -10.46
N ARG A 107 15.92 9.81 -10.66
CA ARG A 107 16.79 10.54 -11.58
C ARG A 107 18.22 10.63 -11.06
N VAL A 108 18.39 10.91 -9.74
CA VAL A 108 19.70 10.85 -9.10
C VAL A 108 20.31 9.46 -9.26
N GLN A 109 19.53 8.39 -9.05
CA GLN A 109 20.00 7.03 -9.27
C GLN A 109 20.46 6.77 -10.71
N GLY A 110 19.73 7.28 -11.71
CA GLY A 110 20.12 7.21 -13.11
C GLY A 110 21.43 7.96 -13.38
N TRP A 111 21.59 9.14 -12.81
CA TRP A 111 22.80 9.95 -12.92
C TRP A 111 24.00 9.30 -12.22
N THR A 112 23.84 8.77 -11.00
CA THR A 112 24.91 8.06 -10.27
C THR A 112 25.42 6.83 -11.02
N ALA A 113 24.54 6.15 -11.76
CA ALA A 113 24.91 5.01 -12.59
C ALA A 113 25.82 5.38 -13.78
N THR A 114 25.90 6.65 -14.16
CA THR A 114 26.81 7.15 -15.20
C THR A 114 28.16 7.62 -14.66
N GLN A 115 28.30 7.73 -13.32
CA GLN A 115 29.53 8.17 -12.69
C GLN A 115 30.56 7.03 -12.63
N PRO A 116 31.86 7.35 -12.59
CA PRO A 116 32.92 6.34 -12.41
C PRO A 116 32.73 5.59 -11.08
N ALA A 117 33.19 4.34 -11.03
CA ALA A 117 33.17 3.58 -9.78
C ALA A 117 33.95 4.31 -8.68
N GLY A 118 33.35 4.42 -7.49
CA GLY A 118 33.95 5.11 -6.35
C GLY A 118 34.02 6.63 -6.50
N TYR A 119 33.13 7.24 -7.29
CA TYR A 119 33.01 8.69 -7.38
C TYR A 119 32.76 9.32 -6.00
N PRO A 120 33.18 10.58 -5.77
CA PRO A 120 32.85 11.31 -4.56
C PRO A 120 31.33 11.32 -4.29
N GLY A 121 30.89 10.95 -3.09
CA GLY A 121 29.48 10.81 -2.73
C GLY A 121 28.87 9.42 -3.00
N SER A 122 29.63 8.46 -3.55
CA SER A 122 29.09 7.12 -3.87
C SER A 122 28.63 6.35 -2.62
N LYS A 123 29.29 6.52 -1.49
CA LYS A 123 28.94 5.90 -0.22
C LYS A 123 27.67 6.53 0.38
N GLU A 124 27.62 7.83 0.38
CA GLU A 124 26.51 8.65 0.87
C GLU A 124 25.24 8.40 0.05
N TRP A 125 25.36 8.28 -1.28
CA TRP A 125 24.26 7.81 -2.12
C TRP A 125 23.77 6.41 -1.76
N GLY A 126 24.70 5.52 -1.40
CA GLY A 126 24.35 4.17 -0.94
C GLY A 126 23.41 4.19 0.27
N VAL A 127 23.68 5.07 1.25
CA VAL A 127 22.84 5.28 2.44
C VAL A 127 21.50 5.90 2.03
N LEU A 128 21.53 7.05 1.40
CA LEU A 128 20.35 7.81 0.97
C LEU A 128 19.42 6.98 0.07
N SER A 129 19.96 6.23 -0.88
CA SER A 129 19.15 5.37 -1.76
C SER A 129 18.43 4.25 -1.01
N ASN A 130 19.03 3.77 0.10
CA ASN A 130 18.37 2.78 0.96
C ASN A 130 17.16 3.39 1.70
N ASP A 131 17.29 4.62 2.18
CA ASP A 131 16.19 5.31 2.84
C ASP A 131 15.05 5.64 1.86
N PHE A 132 15.38 6.00 0.62
CA PHE A 132 14.36 6.11 -0.44
C PHE A 132 13.65 4.79 -0.75
N ARG A 133 14.35 3.65 -0.70
CA ARG A 133 13.67 2.33 -0.85
C ARG A 133 12.71 2.06 0.30
N ARG A 134 13.11 2.40 1.54
CA ARG A 134 12.23 2.28 2.71
C ARG A 134 11.01 3.21 2.59
N LEU A 135 11.22 4.45 2.14
CA LEU A 135 10.12 5.40 1.89
C LEU A 135 9.19 4.87 0.79
N ALA A 136 9.74 4.41 -0.33
CA ALA A 136 8.95 3.82 -1.42
C ALA A 136 8.11 2.64 -0.95
N ALA A 137 8.70 1.73 -0.16
CA ALA A 137 7.99 0.60 0.43
C ALA A 137 6.83 1.07 1.33
N ALA A 138 7.04 2.10 2.16
CA ALA A 138 5.98 2.68 3.01
C ALA A 138 4.81 3.28 2.22
N TYR A 139 5.00 3.56 0.93
CA TYR A 139 3.98 4.08 0.00
C TYR A 139 3.55 3.06 -1.06
N ASN A 140 3.75 1.77 -0.78
CA ASN A 140 3.35 0.68 -1.68
C ASN A 140 3.88 0.85 -3.12
N THR A 141 5.12 1.31 -3.24
CA THR A 141 5.80 1.47 -4.52
C THR A 141 7.26 1.02 -4.39
N GLY A 142 8.01 1.08 -5.47
CA GLY A 142 9.42 0.70 -5.47
C GLY A 142 10.27 1.72 -6.22
N LEU A 143 11.53 1.87 -5.79
CA LEU A 143 12.54 2.52 -6.61
C LEU A 143 13.10 1.52 -7.63
N PRO A 144 13.38 1.92 -8.87
CA PRO A 144 14.10 1.08 -9.83
C PRO A 144 15.42 0.58 -9.22
N LYS A 145 15.84 -0.62 -9.59
CA LYS A 145 17.15 -1.15 -9.14
C LYS A 145 18.28 -0.40 -9.86
N PRO A 146 19.45 -0.21 -9.20
CA PRO A 146 20.64 0.32 -9.88
C PRO A 146 20.94 -0.46 -11.15
N GLY A 147 21.22 0.24 -12.25
CA GLY A 147 21.53 -0.39 -13.55
C GLY A 147 20.31 -0.82 -14.38
N GLN A 148 19.11 -0.73 -13.91
CA GLN A 148 17.93 -0.82 -14.77
C GLN A 148 17.78 0.49 -15.56
N GLN A 149 18.29 0.48 -16.80
CA GLN A 149 18.06 1.54 -17.77
C GLN A 149 16.60 1.49 -18.22
N GLY A 150 15.84 2.34 -17.68
CA GLY A 150 14.46 2.62 -17.97
C GLY A 150 13.97 3.43 -16.80
N LEU A 151 13.64 4.68 -17.02
CA LEU A 151 12.89 5.48 -16.05
C LEU A 151 11.55 4.77 -15.87
N GLY A 152 11.56 3.69 -15.07
CA GLY A 152 10.35 3.08 -14.56
C GLY A 152 9.59 4.21 -13.89
N THR A 153 8.57 4.68 -14.57
CA THR A 153 7.73 5.75 -14.05
C THR A 153 7.10 5.17 -12.79
N ILE A 154 7.49 5.71 -11.63
CA ILE A 154 6.74 5.41 -10.41
C ILE A 154 5.35 5.97 -10.67
N ALA A 155 4.40 5.08 -10.96
CA ALA A 155 3.09 5.48 -11.44
C ALA A 155 2.21 5.98 -10.30
N GLN A 156 2.39 5.45 -9.09
CA GLN A 156 1.59 5.77 -7.92
C GLN A 156 2.41 5.58 -6.64
N ALA A 157 2.18 6.45 -5.67
CA ALA A 157 2.56 6.27 -4.28
C ALA A 157 1.29 6.38 -3.44
N ARG A 158 0.96 5.36 -2.67
CA ARG A 158 -0.26 5.34 -1.84
C ARG A 158 0.08 4.81 -0.46
N ARG A 159 -0.33 5.54 0.53
CA ARG A 159 -0.19 5.16 1.93
C ARG A 159 -1.51 5.37 2.65
N ILE A 160 -1.87 4.44 3.50
CA ILE A 160 -2.89 4.60 4.52
C ILE A 160 -2.17 5.13 5.77
N ASN A 161 -2.56 6.29 6.26
CA ASN A 161 -2.03 6.85 7.51
C ASN A 161 -2.55 6.10 8.74
N ASP A 162 -2.03 6.41 9.92
CA ASP A 162 -2.38 5.70 11.14
C ASP A 162 -3.85 5.93 11.54
N GLU A 163 -4.39 7.13 11.33
CA GLU A 163 -5.77 7.48 11.64
C GLU A 163 -6.77 6.76 10.70
N GLU A 164 -6.48 6.75 9.39
CA GLU A 164 -7.28 6.00 8.41
C GLU A 164 -7.28 4.51 8.71
N LEU A 165 -6.14 3.96 9.16
CA LEU A 165 -6.02 2.54 9.50
C LEU A 165 -6.84 2.18 10.75
N VAL A 166 -6.76 2.99 11.82
CA VAL A 166 -7.57 2.83 13.03
C VAL A 166 -9.05 2.88 12.66
N THR A 167 -9.45 3.85 11.85
CA THR A 167 -10.82 3.99 11.38
C THR A 167 -11.27 2.77 10.57
N ALA A 168 -10.44 2.26 9.68
CA ALA A 168 -10.75 1.07 8.87
C ALA A 168 -10.91 -0.18 9.75
N ALA A 169 -10.03 -0.38 10.73
CA ALA A 169 -10.09 -1.51 11.67
C ALA A 169 -11.38 -1.48 12.51
N ALA A 170 -11.73 -0.32 13.06
CA ALA A 170 -12.96 -0.13 13.81
C ALA A 170 -14.22 -0.37 12.94
N ASN A 171 -14.20 0.09 11.69
CA ASN A 171 -15.29 -0.12 10.75
C ASN A 171 -15.44 -1.60 10.39
N VAL A 172 -14.34 -2.35 10.19
CA VAL A 172 -14.37 -3.80 9.95
C VAL A 172 -15.04 -4.49 11.14
N GLU A 173 -14.60 -4.21 12.37
CA GLU A 173 -15.17 -4.80 13.57
C GLU A 173 -16.67 -4.54 13.69
N LYS A 174 -17.12 -3.31 13.43
CA LYS A 174 -18.52 -2.91 13.46
C LYS A 174 -19.38 -3.58 12.39
N LYS A 175 -18.85 -3.73 11.16
CA LYS A 175 -19.61 -4.25 10.01
C LYS A 175 -19.69 -5.77 9.96
N ILE A 176 -18.78 -6.47 10.65
CA ILE A 176 -18.65 -7.93 10.52
C ILE A 176 -19.87 -8.69 11.06
N ASP A 177 -20.56 -8.16 12.07
CA ASP A 177 -21.79 -8.79 12.62
C ASP A 177 -22.95 -8.73 11.63
N GLY A 178 -23.12 -7.58 10.95
CA GLY A 178 -24.10 -7.45 9.87
C GLY A 178 -23.80 -8.40 8.71
N PHE A 179 -22.53 -8.48 8.31
CA PHE A 179 -22.08 -9.43 7.29
C PHE A 179 -22.35 -10.88 7.73
N ARG A 180 -21.98 -11.27 8.95
CA ARG A 180 -22.20 -12.61 9.51
C ARG A 180 -23.67 -13.02 9.43
N SER A 181 -24.57 -12.14 9.87
CA SER A 181 -26.02 -12.40 9.86
C SER A 181 -26.57 -12.56 8.45
N ALA A 182 -26.16 -11.69 7.52
CA ALA A 182 -26.57 -11.76 6.13
C ALA A 182 -26.02 -13.02 5.43
N TYR A 183 -24.76 -13.38 5.74
CA TYR A 183 -24.10 -14.57 5.19
C TYR A 183 -24.75 -15.85 5.69
N ASP A 184 -25.04 -15.94 6.99
CA ASP A 184 -25.72 -17.07 7.60
C ASP A 184 -27.11 -17.28 6.97
N SER A 185 -27.86 -16.21 6.75
CA SER A 185 -29.17 -16.25 6.09
C SER A 185 -29.06 -16.73 4.63
N ALA A 186 -28.02 -16.26 3.89
CA ALA A 186 -27.78 -16.68 2.51
C ALA A 186 -27.41 -18.17 2.40
N LEU A 187 -26.59 -18.67 3.36
CA LEU A 187 -26.23 -20.08 3.45
C LEU A 187 -27.44 -20.96 3.79
N ALA A 188 -28.28 -20.50 4.72
CA ALA A 188 -29.51 -21.22 5.12
C ALA A 188 -30.54 -21.34 3.99
N ALA A 189 -30.61 -20.33 3.12
CA ALA A 189 -31.51 -20.34 1.97
C ALA A 189 -31.02 -21.25 0.82
N ASN A 190 -29.77 -21.70 0.86
CA ASN A 190 -29.19 -22.52 -0.20
C ASN A 190 -29.32 -24.01 0.12
N THR A 191 -30.22 -24.69 -0.58
CA THR A 191 -30.50 -26.12 -0.40
C THR A 191 -29.33 -27.08 -0.67
N LYS A 192 -28.24 -26.59 -1.27
CA LYS A 192 -27.01 -27.36 -1.53
C LYS A 192 -25.98 -27.22 -0.40
N VAL A 193 -26.23 -26.34 0.59
CA VAL A 193 -25.36 -26.14 1.73
C VAL A 193 -25.87 -26.98 2.89
N THR A 194 -25.07 -27.94 3.35
CA THR A 194 -25.41 -28.75 4.51
C THR A 194 -25.26 -27.94 5.81
N PRO A 195 -25.91 -28.35 6.92
CA PRO A 195 -25.73 -27.71 8.22
C PRO A 195 -24.27 -27.63 8.66
N GLU A 196 -23.46 -28.66 8.38
CA GLU A 196 -22.04 -28.72 8.71
C GLU A 196 -21.23 -27.70 7.87
N MET A 197 -21.52 -27.59 6.57
CA MET A 197 -20.90 -26.58 5.70
C MET A 197 -21.24 -25.17 6.17
N ARG A 198 -22.50 -24.92 6.53
CA ARG A 198 -22.95 -23.64 7.08
C ARG A 198 -22.22 -23.32 8.38
N GLN A 199 -22.14 -24.25 9.31
CA GLN A 199 -21.45 -24.06 10.59
C GLN A 199 -19.96 -23.78 10.38
N ALA A 200 -19.30 -24.50 9.48
CA ALA A 200 -17.88 -24.27 9.14
C ALA A 200 -17.67 -22.88 8.56
N ALA A 201 -18.52 -22.43 7.64
CA ALA A 201 -18.44 -21.10 7.04
C ALA A 201 -18.65 -19.98 8.08
N ILE A 202 -19.62 -20.12 8.95
CA ILE A 202 -19.88 -19.12 10.01
C ILE A 202 -18.74 -19.10 11.04
N SER A 203 -18.17 -20.26 11.40
CA SER A 203 -16.98 -20.31 12.27
C SER A 203 -15.78 -19.54 11.71
N GLN A 204 -15.59 -19.50 10.38
CA GLN A 204 -14.55 -18.69 9.76
C GLN A 204 -14.81 -17.19 9.93
N VAL A 205 -16.08 -16.76 9.81
CA VAL A 205 -16.44 -15.35 10.06
C VAL A 205 -16.22 -14.99 11.54
N ASP A 206 -16.53 -15.91 12.47
CA ASP A 206 -16.27 -15.70 13.90
C ASP A 206 -14.76 -15.57 14.21
N VAL A 207 -13.91 -16.35 13.53
CA VAL A 207 -12.44 -16.19 13.61
C VAL A 207 -12.01 -14.84 13.03
N MET A 208 -12.54 -14.45 11.88
CA MET A 208 -12.28 -13.14 11.27
C MET A 208 -12.67 -11.99 12.22
N LYS A 209 -13.83 -12.08 12.88
CA LYS A 209 -14.29 -11.11 13.90
C LYS A 209 -13.29 -11.00 15.06
N LYS A 210 -12.87 -12.13 15.62
CA LYS A 210 -11.88 -12.16 16.71
C LYS A 210 -10.58 -11.46 16.30
N ASN A 211 -10.10 -11.71 15.08
CA ASN A 211 -8.87 -11.11 14.56
C ASN A 211 -9.06 -9.61 14.29
N ALA A 212 -10.23 -9.17 13.80
CA ALA A 212 -10.54 -7.75 13.62
C ALA A 212 -10.52 -7.00 14.95
N HIS A 213 -11.13 -7.57 15.99
CA HIS A 213 -11.08 -7.02 17.35
C HIS A 213 -9.63 -6.92 17.87
N ALA A 214 -8.85 -7.98 17.72
CA ALA A 214 -7.44 -7.97 18.15
C ALA A 214 -6.64 -6.88 17.45
N LEU A 215 -6.82 -6.68 16.12
CA LEU A 215 -6.18 -5.60 15.37
C LEU A 215 -6.62 -4.23 15.90
N ASN A 216 -7.92 -4.01 16.09
CA ASN A 216 -8.43 -2.75 16.61
C ASN A 216 -7.81 -2.41 17.97
N VAL A 217 -7.79 -3.36 18.90
CA VAL A 217 -7.17 -3.20 20.23
C VAL A 217 -5.65 -2.90 20.12
N ALA A 218 -4.93 -3.56 19.22
CA ALA A 218 -3.51 -3.29 19.02
C ALA A 218 -3.26 -1.86 18.52
N LEU A 219 -4.06 -1.40 17.56
CA LEU A 219 -3.96 -0.05 16.99
C LEU A 219 -4.36 1.04 18.01
N ASP A 220 -5.41 0.83 18.80
CA ASP A 220 -5.82 1.72 19.89
C ASP A 220 -4.70 1.89 20.92
N ASN A 221 -3.96 0.82 21.18
CA ASN A 221 -2.77 0.82 22.04
C ASN A 221 -1.50 1.36 21.35
N LYS A 222 -1.63 1.96 20.15
CA LYS A 222 -0.53 2.51 19.33
C LYS A 222 0.54 1.50 18.97
N GLN A 223 0.18 0.22 18.91
CA GLN A 223 1.03 -0.86 18.41
C GLN A 223 0.92 -0.95 16.89
N LYS A 224 1.93 -1.51 16.24
CA LYS A 224 1.94 -1.68 14.77
C LYS A 224 0.88 -2.67 14.27
N GLY A 225 0.41 -3.59 15.09
CA GLY A 225 -0.65 -4.54 14.78
C GLY A 225 -0.33 -5.55 13.66
N VAL A 226 0.96 -5.78 13.36
CA VAL A 226 1.39 -6.63 12.25
C VAL A 226 0.89 -8.08 12.36
N PRO A 227 1.06 -8.77 13.51
CA PRO A 227 0.56 -10.15 13.65
C PRO A 227 -0.96 -10.23 13.61
N GLU A 228 -1.66 -9.24 14.15
CA GLU A 228 -3.12 -9.16 14.18
C GLU A 228 -3.69 -8.91 12.77
N ALA A 229 -3.05 -8.03 12.00
CA ALA A 229 -3.39 -7.78 10.61
C ALA A 229 -3.19 -9.03 9.74
N ASP A 230 -2.05 -9.72 9.89
CA ASP A 230 -1.79 -10.98 9.18
C ASP A 230 -2.85 -12.04 9.50
N ALA A 231 -3.22 -12.19 10.79
CA ALA A 231 -4.27 -13.11 11.21
C ALA A 231 -5.64 -12.72 10.63
N LEU A 232 -6.00 -11.43 10.62
CA LEU A 232 -7.23 -10.93 10.02
C LEU A 232 -7.28 -11.21 8.52
N LEU A 233 -6.22 -10.91 7.78
CA LEU A 233 -6.15 -11.10 6.34
C LEU A 233 -6.19 -12.58 5.96
N LYS A 234 -5.56 -13.46 6.75
CA LYS A 234 -5.69 -14.92 6.59
C LYS A 234 -7.12 -15.40 6.82
N GLY A 235 -7.78 -14.92 7.88
CA GLY A 235 -9.20 -15.22 8.15
C GLY A 235 -10.11 -14.74 7.01
N THR A 236 -9.88 -13.54 6.51
CA THR A 236 -10.62 -12.96 5.38
C THR A 236 -10.53 -13.83 4.12
N ARG A 237 -9.35 -14.35 3.81
CA ARG A 237 -9.16 -15.27 2.65
C ARG A 237 -9.94 -16.55 2.81
N GLY A 238 -9.96 -17.14 4.00
CA GLY A 238 -10.78 -18.32 4.31
C GLY A 238 -12.27 -18.07 4.02
N VAL A 239 -12.77 -16.90 4.40
CA VAL A 239 -14.17 -16.50 4.11
C VAL A 239 -14.39 -16.36 2.60
N ILE A 240 -13.51 -15.66 1.88
CA ILE A 240 -13.58 -15.49 0.41
C ILE A 240 -13.53 -16.85 -0.30
N GLU A 241 -12.62 -17.73 0.10
CA GLU A 241 -12.51 -19.07 -0.47
C GLU A 241 -13.78 -19.89 -0.28
N THR A 242 -14.40 -19.82 0.90
CA THR A 242 -15.66 -20.49 1.17
C THR A 242 -16.80 -19.89 0.35
N MET A 243 -16.85 -18.54 0.24
CA MET A 243 -17.84 -17.86 -0.60
C MET A 243 -17.71 -18.27 -2.08
N SER A 244 -16.49 -18.43 -2.59
CA SER A 244 -16.24 -18.82 -3.99
C SER A 244 -16.71 -20.24 -4.32
N LYS A 245 -16.85 -21.10 -3.32
CA LYS A 245 -17.36 -22.48 -3.44
C LYS A 245 -18.88 -22.56 -3.39
N LEU A 246 -19.57 -21.46 -3.12
CA LEU A 246 -21.02 -21.41 -3.14
C LEU A 246 -21.54 -21.56 -4.57
N PRO A 247 -22.71 -22.18 -4.76
CA PRO A 247 -23.29 -22.32 -6.08
C PRO A 247 -23.47 -20.98 -6.80
N ALA A 248 -23.28 -20.99 -8.12
CA ALA A 248 -23.54 -19.82 -8.95
C ALA A 248 -24.96 -19.28 -8.71
N GLY A 249 -25.08 -17.98 -8.50
CA GLY A 249 -26.35 -17.31 -8.17
C GLY A 249 -26.65 -17.23 -6.68
N SER A 250 -25.78 -17.76 -5.79
CA SER A 250 -25.85 -17.41 -4.36
C SER A 250 -25.54 -15.93 -4.25
N PRO A 251 -26.45 -15.08 -3.73
CA PRO A 251 -26.15 -13.65 -3.60
C PRO A 251 -24.98 -13.50 -2.64
N ALA A 252 -23.89 -12.85 -3.09
CA ALA A 252 -22.92 -12.32 -2.15
C ALA A 252 -23.68 -11.38 -1.23
N PRO A 253 -23.58 -11.54 0.09
CA PRO A 253 -24.34 -10.70 1.00
C PRO A 253 -24.09 -9.23 0.67
N ALA A 254 -25.15 -8.43 0.59
CA ALA A 254 -25.03 -7.00 0.30
C ALA A 254 -24.13 -6.27 1.31
N ALA A 255 -23.89 -6.88 2.47
CA ALA A 255 -22.96 -6.41 3.49
C ALA A 255 -21.47 -6.66 3.17
N TRP A 256 -21.11 -7.51 2.17
CA TRP A 256 -19.71 -7.76 1.83
C TRP A 256 -19.00 -6.57 1.19
N PRO A 257 -19.54 -5.87 0.16
CA PRO A 257 -18.83 -4.77 -0.48
C PRO A 257 -18.37 -3.67 0.48
N PRO A 258 -19.20 -3.13 1.40
CA PRO A 258 -18.74 -2.12 2.34
C PRO A 258 -17.75 -2.66 3.40
N LEU A 259 -17.79 -3.94 3.75
CA LEU A 259 -16.81 -4.58 4.61
C LEU A 259 -15.47 -4.74 3.86
N ASN A 260 -15.53 -5.19 2.60
CA ASN A 260 -14.36 -5.37 1.74
C ASN A 260 -13.62 -4.06 1.43
N GLU A 261 -14.33 -2.92 1.39
CA GLU A 261 -13.71 -1.61 1.21
C GLU A 261 -12.76 -1.26 2.37
N ASP A 262 -13.17 -1.47 3.62
CA ASP A 262 -12.30 -1.22 4.78
C ASP A 262 -11.19 -2.27 4.90
N LEU A 263 -11.47 -3.54 4.56
CA LEU A 263 -10.45 -4.58 4.48
C LEU A 263 -9.39 -4.24 3.42
N ALA A 264 -9.77 -3.66 2.28
CA ALA A 264 -8.82 -3.23 1.26
C ALA A 264 -7.87 -2.13 1.76
N LYS A 265 -8.32 -1.24 2.64
CA LYS A 265 -7.45 -0.26 3.30
C LYS A 265 -6.43 -0.95 4.22
N ILE A 266 -6.88 -1.95 4.99
CA ILE A 266 -5.98 -2.75 5.84
C ILE A 266 -4.96 -3.51 4.99
N VAL A 267 -5.38 -4.13 3.89
CA VAL A 267 -4.48 -4.75 2.91
C VAL A 267 -3.44 -3.73 2.42
N LEU A 268 -3.88 -2.55 1.98
CA LEU A 268 -2.97 -1.51 1.49
C LEU A 268 -1.99 -1.03 2.57
N ALA A 269 -2.36 -1.06 3.85
CA ALA A 269 -1.49 -0.65 4.95
C ALA A 269 -0.40 -1.67 5.29
N TYR A 270 -0.65 -2.98 5.07
CA TYR A 270 0.24 -4.06 5.51
C TYR A 270 0.83 -4.92 4.39
N GLU A 271 0.25 -4.92 3.20
CA GLU A 271 0.80 -5.64 2.05
C GLU A 271 1.63 -4.71 1.19
N VAL A 272 2.95 -4.82 1.28
CA VAL A 272 3.82 -4.27 0.23
C VAL A 272 3.70 -5.18 -0.99
N GLN A 273 3.25 -4.63 -2.11
CA GLN A 273 3.24 -5.39 -3.36
C GLN A 273 4.66 -5.90 -3.64
N PRO A 274 4.83 -7.19 -3.94
CA PRO A 274 6.14 -7.67 -4.35
C PRO A 274 6.56 -6.84 -5.57
N LEU A 275 7.77 -6.29 -5.50
CA LEU A 275 8.39 -5.61 -6.64
C LEU A 275 8.28 -6.54 -7.86
N PRO A 276 7.87 -6.07 -9.03
CA PRO A 276 7.89 -6.87 -10.24
C PRO A 276 9.31 -7.41 -10.42
N ARG A 277 9.42 -8.75 -10.56
CA ARG A 277 10.68 -9.46 -10.78
C ARG A 277 11.23 -9.16 -12.16
#